data_6f8089cb698200aa8ce6809dbdc091b8
#
_entry.id   6f8089cb698200aa8ce6809dbdc091b8
#
_cell.length_a   1.000
_cell.length_b   1.000
_cell.length_c   1.000
_cell.angle_alpha   90.00
_cell.angle_beta   90.00
_cell.angle_gamma   90.00
#
_symmetry.space_group_name_H-M   'P 1'
#
loop_
_entity.id
_entity.type
_entity.pdbx_description
1 polymer ?
#
loop_
_entity_poly.entity_id
_entity_poly.type
_entity_poly.pdbx_seq_one_letter_code
_entity_poly.pdbx_strand_id
1 'polypeptide(L)'
;MNIKILFHRIAKEDSGFALTSTTIFIFFVVSIFAIYLTRFTFTSNRSSVYMTQNIKARNLAQTALDVGIQKVFDGDYQELAQGISGALNKGTYSASVNELADESNNTLLSHHSMVVGEGSIGEVNKKSRLIISSYPNAFNLAIFGNNVTGSTPFTNTSSTIDGDVYFSGNTGGVSVATGHYVYNNTGTNGIKSYDENLTFPQVNLTHFQSLLASAPQVVSNPTSNTSTTITYDFEDGDQGWSKHVVSYRQTWGRRTTMGNGSSFGTGYAMGTINNGSTYGTEHSYVMSPIFDATGGGVISFNYWANNEYSYYDREHMEISYNGGSSWVMIFNYNHSMWSNSWSKRSASYTIPSSSGTSNTRIRFRYNTIDGCCGTNLSFFIDNVTVPASAPEVVDHGNLNGITINLGINQTIGEGPTVVNGVLSYTNKITLTNCNIIGPGKIVNKESIHLINSTVGGGIEIATEDSLIIKGSSSLVGSNVASLNNSVVAYSEDYFGQDAGQFNGIVISNSPKTEIKNSAQFNGALLSLASNVDVANYSQVNGSIVSNYGVNISGSTVTKGNLVPVFANDYGIKSQVIPGSYKEF
;
A
#
# COMPACT_ATOMS: atom_id res chain seq x y z
N MET A 1 -7.44 18.92 -82.77
CA MET A 1 -7.88 17.79 -83.60
C MET A 1 -9.26 17.38 -83.16
N ASN A 2 -10.24 17.52 -84.05
CA ASN A 2 -11.70 17.53 -83.69
C ASN A 2 -12.18 16.08 -83.50
N ILE A 3 -12.41 15.64 -82.27
CA ILE A 3 -12.82 14.30 -81.92
C ILE A 3 -14.05 13.81 -82.69
N LYS A 4 -14.94 14.71 -83.07
CA LYS A 4 -16.11 14.42 -83.93
C LYS A 4 -15.69 13.88 -85.32
N ILE A 5 -14.62 14.37 -85.91
CA ILE A 5 -14.12 13.91 -87.25
C ILE A 5 -13.49 12.50 -87.11
N LEU A 6 -12.86 12.20 -86.00
CA LEU A 6 -12.30 10.88 -85.73
C LEU A 6 -13.44 9.83 -85.61
N PHE A 7 -14.50 10.15 -84.86
CA PHE A 7 -15.62 9.23 -84.71
C PHE A 7 -16.45 9.04 -86.00
N HIS A 8 -16.52 10.05 -86.85
CA HIS A 8 -17.26 9.93 -88.12
C HIS A 8 -16.52 9.13 -89.21
N ARG A 9 -15.16 9.12 -89.16
CA ARG A 9 -14.36 8.29 -90.03
C ARG A 9 -14.32 6.81 -89.55
N ILE A 10 -14.41 6.60 -88.28
CA ILE A 10 -14.44 5.29 -87.65
C ILE A 10 -15.75 4.54 -87.87
N ALA A 11 -16.84 5.27 -87.99
CA ALA A 11 -18.18 4.69 -88.22
C ALA A 11 -18.45 4.24 -89.68
N LYS A 12 -17.55 4.48 -90.67
CA LYS A 12 -17.72 4.20 -92.06
C LYS A 12 -16.97 3.03 -92.63
N GLU A 13 -16.05 2.46 -91.86
CA GLU A 13 -15.26 1.29 -92.27
C GLU A 13 -15.47 0.13 -91.28
N ASP A 14 -16.19 -0.85 -91.80
CA ASP A 14 -16.17 -2.24 -91.35
C ASP A 14 -16.70 -2.63 -89.95
N SER A 15 -17.52 -3.66 -89.97
CA SER A 15 -17.99 -4.41 -88.80
C SER A 15 -16.91 -4.86 -87.86
N GLY A 16 -15.65 -4.89 -88.30
CA GLY A 16 -14.46 -5.18 -87.47
C GLY A 16 -14.04 -4.07 -86.52
N PHE A 17 -14.23 -2.79 -86.92
CA PHE A 17 -13.86 -1.65 -86.10
C PHE A 17 -14.82 -1.44 -84.89
N ALA A 18 -16.11 -1.67 -85.12
CA ALA A 18 -17.10 -1.61 -84.03
C ALA A 18 -16.82 -2.67 -82.96
N LEU A 19 -16.43 -3.89 -83.38
CA LEU A 19 -16.05 -4.96 -82.48
C LEU A 19 -14.81 -4.62 -81.66
N THR A 20 -13.78 -4.05 -82.32
CA THR A 20 -12.52 -3.67 -81.66
C THR A 20 -12.71 -2.54 -80.66
N SER A 21 -13.50 -1.52 -80.99
CA SER A 21 -13.80 -0.40 -80.07
C SER A 21 -14.64 -0.84 -78.89
N THR A 22 -15.57 -1.74 -79.11
CA THR A 22 -16.39 -2.33 -78.03
C THR A 22 -15.50 -3.19 -77.09
N THR A 23 -14.60 -3.97 -77.66
CA THR A 23 -13.68 -4.79 -76.87
C THR A 23 -12.74 -3.91 -76.01
N ILE A 24 -12.19 -2.83 -76.59
CA ILE A 24 -11.36 -1.88 -75.84
C ILE A 24 -12.15 -1.19 -74.75
N PHE A 25 -13.37 -0.81 -75.01
CA PHE A 25 -14.26 -0.18 -74.00
C PHE A 25 -14.57 -1.16 -72.86
N ILE A 26 -14.94 -2.40 -73.18
CA ILE A 26 -15.17 -3.45 -72.17
C ILE A 26 -13.90 -3.69 -71.35
N PHE A 27 -12.75 -3.79 -72.01
CA PHE A 27 -11.47 -3.97 -71.31
C PHE A 27 -11.17 -2.80 -70.35
N PHE A 28 -11.44 -1.57 -70.78
CA PHE A 28 -11.27 -0.37 -69.96
C PHE A 28 -12.23 -0.36 -68.75
N VAL A 29 -13.48 -0.70 -68.95
CA VAL A 29 -14.50 -0.81 -67.87
C VAL A 29 -14.12 -1.91 -66.86
N VAL A 30 -13.71 -3.09 -67.35
CA VAL A 30 -13.26 -4.21 -66.54
C VAL A 30 -12.00 -3.84 -65.73
N SER A 31 -11.07 -3.10 -66.35
CA SER A 31 -9.84 -2.63 -65.70
C SER A 31 -10.17 -1.63 -64.58
N ILE A 32 -11.07 -0.66 -64.81
CA ILE A 32 -11.50 0.26 -63.78
C ILE A 32 -12.18 -0.49 -62.66
N PHE A 33 -13.03 -1.45 -62.96
CA PHE A 33 -13.74 -2.24 -61.97
C PHE A 33 -12.76 -3.12 -61.16
N ALA A 34 -11.77 -3.72 -61.81
CA ALA A 34 -10.70 -4.48 -61.13
C ALA A 34 -9.89 -3.61 -60.18
N ILE A 35 -9.52 -2.40 -60.56
CA ILE A 35 -8.83 -1.43 -59.69
C ILE A 35 -9.72 -1.03 -58.53
N TYR A 36 -10.99 -0.79 -58.76
CA TYR A 36 -11.95 -0.45 -57.68
C TYR A 36 -12.11 -1.60 -56.69
N LEU A 37 -12.29 -2.84 -57.18
CA LEU A 37 -12.39 -4.03 -56.32
C LEU A 37 -11.10 -4.26 -55.52
N THR A 38 -9.93 -4.09 -56.17
CA THR A 38 -8.65 -4.23 -55.47
C THR A 38 -8.51 -3.21 -54.34
N ARG A 39 -8.83 -1.95 -54.60
CA ARG A 39 -8.83 -0.88 -53.59
C ARG A 39 -9.83 -1.17 -52.46
N PHE A 40 -11.04 -1.58 -52.80
CA PHE A 40 -12.08 -1.93 -51.85
C PHE A 40 -11.64 -3.09 -50.94
N THR A 41 -11.13 -4.16 -51.54
CA THR A 41 -10.63 -5.32 -50.81
C THR A 41 -9.46 -4.95 -49.90
N PHE A 42 -8.53 -4.13 -50.39
CA PHE A 42 -7.39 -3.66 -49.59
C PHE A 42 -7.84 -2.82 -48.38
N THR A 43 -8.76 -1.89 -48.61
CA THR A 43 -9.31 -1.03 -47.57
C THR A 43 -10.11 -1.85 -46.55
N SER A 44 -10.94 -2.79 -47.02
CA SER A 44 -11.71 -3.70 -46.16
C SER A 44 -10.78 -4.60 -45.30
N ASN A 45 -9.77 -5.18 -45.91
CA ASN A 45 -8.77 -5.99 -45.17
C ASN A 45 -8.02 -5.15 -44.13
N ARG A 46 -7.59 -3.92 -44.50
CA ARG A 46 -6.92 -3.01 -43.55
C ARG A 46 -7.83 -2.64 -42.39
N SER A 47 -9.10 -2.35 -42.66
CA SER A 47 -10.11 -2.06 -41.65
C SER A 47 -10.33 -3.27 -40.72
N SER A 48 -10.43 -4.47 -41.28
CA SER A 48 -10.59 -5.71 -40.51
C SER A 48 -9.38 -6.01 -39.61
N VAL A 49 -8.15 -5.82 -40.13
CA VAL A 49 -6.92 -5.97 -39.35
C VAL A 49 -6.87 -4.94 -38.22
N TYR A 50 -7.18 -3.67 -38.52
CA TYR A 50 -7.21 -2.61 -37.51
C TYR A 50 -8.26 -2.90 -36.42
N MET A 51 -9.45 -3.35 -36.80
CA MET A 51 -10.52 -3.70 -35.87
C MET A 51 -10.08 -4.89 -34.96
N THR A 52 -9.42 -5.88 -35.56
CA THR A 52 -8.88 -7.01 -34.80
C THR A 52 -7.79 -6.58 -33.83
N GLN A 53 -6.88 -5.69 -34.24
CA GLN A 53 -5.85 -5.13 -33.38
C GLN A 53 -6.45 -4.31 -32.25
N ASN A 54 -7.49 -3.53 -32.53
CA ASN A 54 -8.21 -2.71 -31.55
C ASN A 54 -8.82 -3.58 -30.45
N ILE A 55 -9.53 -4.67 -30.83
CA ILE A 55 -10.09 -5.62 -29.86
C ILE A 55 -9.00 -6.27 -29.02
N LYS A 56 -7.90 -6.70 -29.65
CA LYS A 56 -6.79 -7.32 -28.94
C LYS A 56 -6.09 -6.34 -28.00
N ALA A 57 -5.85 -5.11 -28.40
CA ALA A 57 -5.25 -4.07 -27.55
C ALA A 57 -6.16 -3.76 -26.35
N ARG A 58 -7.47 -3.69 -26.56
CA ARG A 58 -8.45 -3.54 -25.49
C ARG A 58 -8.41 -4.70 -24.49
N ASN A 59 -8.38 -5.94 -24.97
CA ASN A 59 -8.28 -7.11 -24.11
C ASN A 59 -6.96 -7.14 -23.31
N LEU A 60 -5.85 -6.68 -23.92
CA LEU A 60 -4.58 -6.54 -23.23
C LEU A 60 -4.63 -5.46 -22.15
N ALA A 61 -5.27 -4.33 -22.41
CA ALA A 61 -5.48 -3.27 -21.41
C ALA A 61 -6.32 -3.77 -20.23
N GLN A 62 -7.36 -4.56 -20.52
CA GLN A 62 -8.18 -5.19 -19.50
C GLN A 62 -7.35 -6.19 -18.67
N THR A 63 -6.58 -7.07 -19.32
CA THR A 63 -5.70 -8.01 -18.63
C THR A 63 -4.68 -7.28 -17.74
N ALA A 64 -4.10 -6.19 -18.25
CA ALA A 64 -3.18 -5.35 -17.46
C ALA A 64 -3.88 -4.76 -16.23
N LEU A 65 -5.10 -4.25 -16.41
CA LEU A 65 -5.90 -3.72 -15.31
C LEU A 65 -6.19 -4.80 -14.26
N ASP A 66 -6.60 -6.00 -14.68
CA ASP A 66 -6.89 -7.12 -13.78
C ASP A 66 -5.65 -7.54 -12.99
N VAL A 67 -4.48 -7.61 -13.65
CA VAL A 67 -3.19 -7.86 -12.97
C VAL A 67 -2.87 -6.77 -11.96
N GLY A 68 -3.06 -5.50 -12.32
CA GLY A 68 -2.85 -4.37 -11.42
C GLY A 68 -3.76 -4.42 -10.20
N ILE A 69 -5.04 -4.73 -10.39
CA ILE A 69 -6.02 -4.88 -9.31
C ILE A 69 -5.63 -6.02 -8.38
N GLN A 70 -5.25 -7.18 -8.95
CA GLN A 70 -4.81 -8.33 -8.16
C GLN A 70 -3.62 -7.98 -7.28
N LYS A 71 -2.63 -7.24 -7.81
CA LYS A 71 -1.47 -6.77 -7.04
C LYS A 71 -1.85 -5.85 -5.88
N VAL A 72 -2.82 -4.97 -6.06
CA VAL A 72 -3.33 -4.13 -4.96
C VAL A 72 -3.96 -5.00 -3.87
N PHE A 73 -4.77 -6.00 -4.25
CA PHE A 73 -5.43 -6.87 -3.28
C PHE A 73 -4.50 -7.87 -2.60
N ASP A 74 -3.40 -8.25 -3.25
CA ASP A 74 -2.38 -9.13 -2.68
C ASP A 74 -1.38 -8.38 -1.76
N GLY A 75 -1.48 -7.06 -1.66
CA GLY A 75 -0.58 -6.22 -0.87
C GLY A 75 0.72 -5.84 -1.59
N ASP A 76 0.89 -6.24 -2.85
CA ASP A 76 2.09 -5.95 -3.68
C ASP A 76 2.02 -4.55 -4.33
N TYR A 77 1.46 -3.59 -3.63
CA TYR A 77 1.23 -2.23 -4.13
C TYR A 77 2.51 -1.54 -4.61
N GLN A 78 3.62 -1.78 -3.94
CA GLN A 78 4.92 -1.19 -4.29
C GLN A 78 5.43 -1.66 -5.66
N GLU A 79 5.16 -2.91 -6.04
CA GLU A 79 5.51 -3.44 -7.36
C GLU A 79 4.68 -2.74 -8.45
N LEU A 80 3.40 -2.51 -8.19
CA LEU A 80 2.51 -1.79 -9.12
C LEU A 80 2.89 -0.32 -9.26
N ALA A 81 3.35 0.34 -8.18
CA ALA A 81 3.83 1.72 -8.21
C ALA A 81 5.07 1.91 -9.09
N GLN A 82 5.89 0.86 -9.26
CA GLN A 82 7.03 0.85 -10.17
C GLN A 82 6.65 0.54 -11.63
N GLY A 83 5.42 0.12 -11.85
CA GLY A 83 4.89 -0.30 -13.14
C GLY A 83 5.22 -1.76 -13.48
N ILE A 84 4.18 -2.52 -13.79
CA ILE A 84 4.27 -3.92 -14.20
C ILE A 84 4.10 -3.98 -15.71
N SER A 85 4.90 -4.77 -16.40
CA SER A 85 4.75 -4.94 -17.84
C SER A 85 4.97 -6.40 -18.25
N GLY A 86 4.34 -6.80 -19.36
CA GLY A 86 4.47 -8.13 -19.92
C GLY A 86 4.11 -8.17 -21.39
N ALA A 87 4.27 -9.34 -21.99
CA ALA A 87 3.92 -9.59 -23.38
C ALA A 87 2.98 -10.80 -23.49
N LEU A 88 1.94 -10.65 -24.30
CA LEU A 88 0.96 -11.70 -24.56
C LEU A 88 0.45 -11.61 -26.00
N ASN A 89 0.40 -12.74 -26.73
CA ASN A 89 -0.19 -12.84 -28.07
C ASN A 89 0.33 -11.79 -29.08
N LYS A 90 1.65 -11.55 -29.11
CA LYS A 90 2.34 -10.56 -29.97
C LYS A 90 2.00 -9.10 -29.64
N GLY A 91 1.38 -8.82 -28.51
CA GLY A 91 1.19 -7.48 -27.97
C GLY A 91 1.87 -7.34 -26.62
N THR A 92 1.91 -6.13 -26.12
CA THR A 92 2.44 -5.80 -24.80
C THR A 92 1.34 -5.23 -23.93
N TYR A 93 1.46 -5.44 -22.63
CA TYR A 93 0.59 -4.83 -21.64
C TYR A 93 1.42 -4.22 -20.51
N SER A 94 0.91 -3.18 -19.88
CA SER A 94 1.50 -2.63 -18.66
C SER A 94 0.41 -2.16 -17.71
N ALA A 95 0.67 -2.31 -16.42
CA ALA A 95 -0.17 -1.80 -15.35
C ALA A 95 0.63 -0.82 -14.49
N SER A 96 -0.02 0.25 -14.08
CA SER A 96 0.56 1.26 -13.20
C SER A 96 -0.51 1.84 -12.27
N VAL A 97 -0.08 2.55 -11.24
CA VAL A 97 -0.97 3.24 -10.31
C VAL A 97 -0.65 4.74 -10.27
N ASN A 98 -1.70 5.56 -10.12
CA ASN A 98 -1.59 6.98 -9.86
C ASN A 98 -2.41 7.30 -8.59
N GLU A 99 -1.76 7.93 -7.62
CA GLU A 99 -2.38 8.29 -6.33
C GLU A 99 -2.80 9.76 -6.27
N LEU A 100 -2.36 10.58 -7.20
CA LEU A 100 -2.52 12.03 -7.12
C LEU A 100 -3.73 12.53 -7.92
N ALA A 101 -3.93 11.99 -9.10
CA ALA A 101 -4.96 12.48 -10.01
C ALA A 101 -5.54 11.39 -10.91
N ASP A 102 -6.77 11.61 -11.37
CA ASP A 102 -7.39 10.81 -12.42
C ASP A 102 -6.86 11.19 -13.82
N GLU A 103 -7.38 10.54 -14.87
CA GLU A 103 -7.00 10.81 -16.27
C GLU A 103 -7.40 12.20 -16.78
N SER A 104 -8.27 12.88 -16.06
CA SER A 104 -8.72 14.25 -16.36
C SER A 104 -7.99 15.29 -15.51
N ASN A 105 -6.98 14.84 -14.76
CA ASN A 105 -6.18 15.66 -13.85
C ASN A 105 -6.95 16.21 -12.64
N ASN A 106 -8.06 15.55 -12.25
CA ASN A 106 -8.75 15.86 -11.00
C ASN A 106 -8.05 15.17 -9.86
N THR A 107 -7.83 15.88 -8.76
CA THR A 107 -7.19 15.32 -7.57
C THR A 107 -8.00 14.16 -6.99
N LEU A 108 -7.37 13.04 -6.76
CA LEU A 108 -7.95 11.90 -6.05
C LEU A 108 -7.95 12.16 -4.53
N LEU A 109 -8.87 11.52 -3.82
CA LEU A 109 -8.81 11.49 -2.36
C LEU A 109 -7.55 10.73 -1.93
N SER A 110 -6.95 11.10 -0.80
CA SER A 110 -5.67 10.54 -0.33
C SER A 110 -5.67 9.01 -0.14
N HIS A 111 -6.84 8.41 0.06
CA HIS A 111 -7.03 6.97 0.19
C HIS A 111 -7.53 6.30 -1.10
N HIS A 112 -7.57 7.02 -2.20
CA HIS A 112 -7.93 6.52 -3.52
C HIS A 112 -6.71 6.42 -4.41
N SER A 113 -6.68 5.40 -5.24
CA SER A 113 -5.64 5.20 -6.24
C SER A 113 -6.27 4.79 -7.56
N MET A 114 -5.81 5.37 -8.64
CA MET A 114 -6.23 4.98 -9.99
C MET A 114 -5.28 3.94 -10.54
N VAL A 115 -5.77 2.73 -10.78
CA VAL A 115 -5.04 1.69 -11.51
C VAL A 115 -5.32 1.83 -12.99
N VAL A 116 -4.26 1.87 -13.79
CA VAL A 116 -4.33 2.00 -15.24
C VAL A 116 -3.71 0.77 -15.87
N GLY A 117 -4.46 0.10 -16.73
CA GLY A 117 -3.98 -0.94 -17.61
C GLY A 117 -3.83 -0.41 -19.04
N GLU A 118 -2.69 -0.62 -19.66
CA GLU A 118 -2.42 -0.30 -21.05
C GLU A 118 -2.16 -1.58 -21.85
N GLY A 119 -2.70 -1.63 -23.07
CA GLY A 119 -2.48 -2.73 -23.99
C GLY A 119 -2.13 -2.20 -25.39
N SER A 120 -1.05 -2.72 -25.96
CA SER A 120 -0.57 -2.32 -27.27
C SER A 120 -0.38 -3.51 -28.20
N ILE A 121 -0.80 -3.35 -29.46
CA ILE A 121 -0.53 -4.31 -30.53
C ILE A 121 -0.36 -3.58 -31.88
N GLY A 122 0.82 -3.71 -32.47
CA GLY A 122 1.19 -2.91 -33.62
C GLY A 122 1.18 -1.43 -33.29
N GLU A 123 0.39 -0.65 -34.04
CA GLU A 123 0.24 0.80 -33.82
C GLU A 123 -0.97 1.16 -32.93
N VAL A 124 -1.72 0.16 -32.45
CA VAL A 124 -2.92 0.38 -31.66
C VAL A 124 -2.58 0.28 -30.18
N ASN A 125 -2.89 1.33 -29.46
CA ASN A 125 -2.79 1.39 -27.99
C ASN A 125 -4.20 1.65 -27.40
N LYS A 126 -4.51 0.98 -26.30
CA LYS A 126 -5.73 1.14 -25.52
C LYS A 126 -5.43 1.18 -24.05
N LYS A 127 -6.21 1.96 -23.33
CA LYS A 127 -6.10 2.08 -21.88
C LYS A 127 -7.45 1.80 -21.23
N SER A 128 -7.40 1.19 -20.08
CA SER A 128 -8.53 1.00 -19.17
C SER A 128 -8.09 1.44 -17.77
N ARG A 129 -9.00 2.03 -17.02
CA ARG A 129 -8.69 2.44 -15.66
C ARG A 129 -9.79 2.04 -14.68
N LEU A 130 -9.41 1.93 -13.44
CA LEU A 130 -10.30 1.72 -12.31
C LEU A 130 -9.76 2.50 -11.10
N ILE A 131 -10.65 3.07 -10.29
CA ILE A 131 -10.26 3.68 -9.02
C ILE A 131 -10.52 2.67 -7.90
N ILE A 132 -9.53 2.48 -7.06
CA ILE A 132 -9.58 1.62 -5.88
C ILE A 132 -9.48 2.52 -4.65
N SER A 133 -10.33 2.28 -3.67
CA SER A 133 -10.20 2.82 -2.33
C SER A 133 -9.43 1.83 -1.46
N SER A 134 -8.49 2.30 -0.66
CA SER A 134 -7.86 1.48 0.38
C SER A 134 -8.81 1.14 1.54
N TYR A 135 -9.97 1.78 1.57
CA TYR A 135 -11.02 1.54 2.54
C TYR A 135 -12.31 1.06 1.88
N PRO A 136 -13.13 0.27 2.57
CA PRO A 136 -14.50 -0.02 2.18
C PRO A 136 -15.34 1.24 1.95
N ASN A 137 -16.35 1.16 1.09
CA ASN A 137 -17.19 2.31 0.72
C ASN A 137 -17.84 3.02 1.91
N ALA A 138 -18.08 2.31 3.02
CA ALA A 138 -18.56 2.91 4.26
C ALA A 138 -17.69 4.06 4.77
N PHE A 139 -16.38 4.02 4.53
CA PHE A 139 -15.44 5.06 4.91
C PHE A 139 -15.41 6.26 3.96
N ASN A 140 -16.12 6.23 2.85
CA ASN A 140 -16.30 7.40 1.97
C ASN A 140 -17.29 8.42 2.56
N LEU A 141 -17.97 8.06 3.62
CA LEU A 141 -18.90 8.90 4.36
C LEU A 141 -18.22 9.51 5.60
N ALA A 142 -18.73 10.62 6.09
CA ALA A 142 -18.34 11.14 7.40
C ALA A 142 -18.81 10.20 8.51
N ILE A 143 -20.03 9.64 8.35
CA ILE A 143 -20.61 8.70 9.29
C ILE A 143 -21.34 7.59 8.55
N PHE A 144 -21.04 6.36 8.92
CA PHE A 144 -21.80 5.17 8.56
C PHE A 144 -22.27 4.43 9.81
N GLY A 145 -23.59 4.25 9.95
CA GLY A 145 -24.22 3.49 11.05
C GLY A 145 -25.05 2.32 10.49
N ASN A 146 -24.67 1.10 10.83
CA ASN A 146 -25.36 -0.11 10.36
C ASN A 146 -26.66 -0.41 11.13
N ASN A 147 -26.80 0.14 12.34
CA ASN A 147 -28.01 0.03 13.18
C ASN A 147 -28.54 -1.41 13.35
N VAL A 148 -27.67 -2.34 13.67
CA VAL A 148 -28.02 -3.77 13.84
C VAL A 148 -29.11 -4.01 14.89
N THR A 149 -29.22 -3.14 15.90
CA THR A 149 -30.18 -3.29 17.03
C THR A 149 -31.52 -2.63 16.78
N GLY A 150 -31.71 -1.87 15.71
CA GLY A 150 -32.97 -1.16 15.42
C GLY A 150 -33.30 0.00 16.39
N SER A 151 -32.37 0.35 17.28
CA SER A 151 -32.50 1.56 18.14
C SER A 151 -32.24 2.81 17.29
N THR A 152 -32.73 3.98 17.76
CA THR A 152 -32.45 5.25 17.05
C THR A 152 -30.96 5.47 16.97
N PRO A 153 -30.35 5.38 15.77
CA PRO A 153 -28.90 5.27 15.65
C PRO A 153 -28.16 6.59 15.86
N PHE A 154 -28.88 7.67 16.11
CA PHE A 154 -28.27 8.99 16.03
C PHE A 154 -29.04 10.01 16.90
N THR A 155 -28.31 10.71 17.75
CA THR A 155 -28.77 11.95 18.41
C THR A 155 -27.81 13.06 18.05
N ASN A 156 -28.33 14.12 17.43
CA ASN A 156 -27.55 15.32 17.14
C ASN A 156 -28.08 16.48 18.00
N THR A 157 -27.36 16.78 19.06
CA THR A 157 -27.71 17.91 19.93
C THR A 157 -26.60 18.97 19.79
N SER A 158 -26.94 20.12 19.16
CA SER A 158 -26.01 21.26 19.01
C SER A 158 -24.66 20.86 18.36
N SER A 159 -24.69 19.98 17.38
CA SER A 159 -23.50 19.45 16.72
C SER A 159 -23.45 19.83 15.25
N THR A 160 -22.26 19.85 14.65
CA THR A 160 -22.05 20.09 13.25
C THR A 160 -21.53 18.83 12.57
N ILE A 161 -22.16 18.42 11.44
CA ILE A 161 -21.69 17.35 10.58
C ILE A 161 -21.44 17.93 9.21
N ASP A 162 -20.19 17.94 8.80
CA ASP A 162 -19.71 18.41 7.50
C ASP A 162 -19.24 17.21 6.67
N GLY A 163 -20.19 16.56 6.01
CA GLY A 163 -19.99 15.37 5.21
C GLY A 163 -21.27 14.54 5.07
N ASP A 164 -21.26 13.63 4.12
CA ASP A 164 -22.37 12.72 3.87
C ASP A 164 -22.49 11.65 4.96
N VAL A 165 -23.71 11.27 5.26
CA VAL A 165 -24.04 10.35 6.36
C VAL A 165 -24.98 9.25 5.86
N TYR A 166 -24.75 8.02 6.27
CA TYR A 166 -25.62 6.89 6.00
C TYR A 166 -26.02 6.15 7.28
N PHE A 167 -27.29 5.80 7.38
CA PHE A 167 -27.79 4.89 8.40
C PHE A 167 -28.74 3.85 7.82
N SER A 168 -28.55 2.58 8.16
CA SER A 168 -29.53 1.55 7.84
C SER A 168 -30.72 1.62 8.82
N GLY A 169 -31.75 2.36 8.48
CA GLY A 169 -32.96 2.46 9.31
C GLY A 169 -33.54 3.88 9.44
N ASN A 170 -34.28 4.13 10.52
CA ASN A 170 -34.94 5.42 10.72
C ASN A 170 -33.93 6.49 11.19
N THR A 171 -33.78 7.54 10.41
CA THR A 171 -32.80 8.62 10.58
C THR A 171 -33.45 9.93 11.04
N GLY A 172 -34.55 9.86 11.80
CA GLY A 172 -35.23 11.06 12.27
C GLY A 172 -34.31 12.01 13.04
N GLY A 173 -34.27 13.29 12.63
CA GLY A 173 -33.55 14.35 13.35
C GLY A 173 -32.09 14.56 12.99
N VAL A 174 -31.54 13.85 11.98
CA VAL A 174 -30.18 14.08 11.51
C VAL A 174 -30.13 15.31 10.60
N SER A 175 -29.23 16.25 10.88
CA SER A 175 -28.93 17.38 10.00
C SER A 175 -27.44 17.42 9.65
N VAL A 176 -27.14 17.73 8.41
CA VAL A 176 -25.78 17.88 7.88
C VAL A 176 -25.57 19.27 7.30
N ALA A 177 -24.33 19.69 7.14
CA ALA A 177 -23.97 20.97 6.56
C ALA A 177 -24.47 21.10 5.10
N THR A 178 -24.58 22.34 4.61
CA THR A 178 -25.03 22.62 3.25
C THR A 178 -24.13 21.95 2.21
N GLY A 179 -24.75 21.26 1.26
CA GLY A 179 -24.03 20.52 0.21
C GLY A 179 -23.86 19.03 0.48
N HIS A 180 -24.15 18.57 1.69
CA HIS A 180 -24.10 17.17 2.10
C HIS A 180 -25.50 16.55 2.26
N TYR A 181 -25.52 15.22 2.30
CA TYR A 181 -26.79 14.49 2.31
C TYR A 181 -26.82 13.44 3.41
N VAL A 182 -28.04 13.18 3.87
CA VAL A 182 -28.35 12.03 4.72
C VAL A 182 -28.92 10.94 3.82
N TYR A 183 -28.39 9.75 3.93
CA TYR A 183 -28.81 8.57 3.16
C TYR A 183 -29.34 7.49 4.09
N ASN A 184 -30.24 6.69 3.57
CA ASN A 184 -30.66 5.42 4.17
C ASN A 184 -30.92 4.36 3.07
N ASN A 185 -31.26 3.16 3.49
CA ASN A 185 -31.55 2.05 2.57
C ASN A 185 -32.92 2.15 1.87
N THR A 186 -33.81 3.03 2.27
CA THR A 186 -35.21 3.09 1.79
C THR A 186 -35.57 4.37 1.04
N GLY A 187 -34.81 5.45 1.20
CA GLY A 187 -35.11 6.75 0.59
C GLY A 187 -36.39 7.42 1.09
N THR A 188 -36.84 7.11 2.34
CA THR A 188 -38.10 7.62 2.90
C THR A 188 -37.92 8.93 3.66
N ASN A 189 -39.00 9.73 3.79
CA ASN A 189 -39.06 10.97 4.57
C ASN A 189 -38.09 12.09 4.13
N GLY A 190 -37.88 12.24 2.82
CA GLY A 190 -36.98 13.28 2.27
C GLY A 190 -35.49 12.97 2.38
N ILE A 191 -35.16 11.78 2.83
CA ILE A 191 -33.81 11.24 2.88
C ILE A 191 -33.51 10.56 1.55
N LYS A 192 -32.29 10.70 1.03
CA LYS A 192 -31.90 10.05 -0.22
C LYS A 192 -31.67 8.55 -0.01
N SER A 193 -32.11 7.75 -0.98
CA SER A 193 -31.63 6.37 -1.08
C SER A 193 -30.17 6.39 -1.52
N TYR A 194 -29.33 5.55 -0.93
CA TYR A 194 -27.98 5.32 -1.41
C TYR A 194 -28.04 4.26 -2.52
N ASP A 195 -27.51 4.58 -3.68
CA ASP A 195 -27.65 3.76 -4.89
C ASP A 195 -26.77 2.49 -4.86
N GLU A 196 -25.88 2.37 -3.87
CA GLU A 196 -24.99 1.23 -3.71
C GLU A 196 -25.34 0.43 -2.45
N ASN A 197 -25.13 -0.88 -2.51
CA ASN A 197 -25.22 -1.72 -1.31
C ASN A 197 -24.03 -1.42 -0.39
N LEU A 198 -24.20 -0.44 0.49
CA LEU A 198 -23.25 -0.19 1.56
C LEU A 198 -23.40 -1.30 2.62
N THR A 199 -22.34 -2.05 2.79
CA THR A 199 -22.27 -3.07 3.82
C THR A 199 -21.29 -2.65 4.91
N PHE A 200 -21.54 -3.09 6.12
CA PHE A 200 -20.59 -2.90 7.22
C PHE A 200 -19.29 -3.66 6.89
N PRO A 201 -18.11 -3.02 7.05
CA PRO A 201 -16.83 -3.65 6.74
C PRO A 201 -16.59 -4.92 7.55
N GLN A 202 -16.12 -5.97 6.90
CA GLN A 202 -15.62 -7.15 7.59
C GLN A 202 -14.19 -6.89 8.06
N VAL A 203 -13.91 -7.14 9.33
CA VAL A 203 -12.58 -6.97 9.93
C VAL A 203 -12.06 -8.32 10.39
N ASN A 204 -10.81 -8.60 10.07
CA ASN A 204 -10.13 -9.77 10.60
C ASN A 204 -9.40 -9.41 11.90
N LEU A 205 -9.96 -9.76 13.03
CA LEU A 205 -9.35 -9.51 14.33
C LEU A 205 -8.20 -10.47 14.67
N THR A 206 -7.97 -11.51 13.85
CA THR A 206 -6.95 -12.54 14.12
C THR A 206 -5.55 -11.95 14.24
N HIS A 207 -5.23 -10.92 13.46
CA HIS A 207 -3.96 -10.21 13.57
C HIS A 207 -3.77 -9.63 14.98
N PHE A 208 -4.72 -8.85 15.47
CA PHE A 208 -4.66 -8.24 16.80
C PHE A 208 -4.72 -9.27 17.93
N GLN A 209 -5.52 -10.33 17.77
CA GLN A 209 -5.56 -11.46 18.71
C GLN A 209 -4.19 -12.17 18.77
N SER A 210 -3.50 -12.32 17.65
CA SER A 210 -2.14 -12.87 17.61
C SER A 210 -1.13 -11.95 18.28
N LEU A 211 -1.26 -10.63 18.10
CA LEU A 211 -0.45 -9.65 18.82
C LEU A 211 -0.67 -9.77 20.33
N LEU A 212 -1.90 -9.82 20.79
CA LEU A 212 -2.25 -9.98 22.20
C LEU A 212 -1.77 -11.32 22.78
N ALA A 213 -1.85 -12.40 22.01
CA ALA A 213 -1.33 -13.71 22.40
C ALA A 213 0.20 -13.73 22.51
N SER A 214 0.87 -12.90 21.70
CA SER A 214 2.33 -12.76 21.70
C SER A 214 2.84 -11.67 22.65
N ALA A 215 1.98 -11.06 23.44
CA ALA A 215 2.38 -10.05 24.42
C ALA A 215 3.51 -10.59 25.30
N PRO A 216 4.59 -9.82 25.54
CA PRO A 216 5.73 -10.32 26.26
C PRO A 216 5.34 -10.74 27.67
N GLN A 217 5.83 -11.91 28.08
CA GLN A 217 5.74 -12.35 29.47
C GLN A 217 6.66 -11.44 30.30
N VAL A 218 6.20 -10.94 31.43
CA VAL A 218 7.08 -10.24 32.37
C VAL A 218 8.08 -11.25 32.92
N VAL A 219 9.33 -11.14 32.48
CA VAL A 219 10.43 -11.85 33.09
C VAL A 219 10.84 -11.02 34.30
N SER A 220 10.44 -11.46 35.49
CA SER A 220 10.90 -10.88 36.74
C SER A 220 12.42 -11.10 36.86
N ASN A 221 13.16 -10.03 36.83
CA ASN A 221 14.59 -9.82 36.88
C ASN A 221 15.35 -9.83 35.55
N PRO A 222 15.76 -8.67 35.06
CA PRO A 222 16.81 -8.58 34.08
C PRO A 222 18.16 -8.77 34.78
N THR A 223 18.54 -10.02 34.98
CA THR A 223 19.96 -10.32 35.26
C THR A 223 20.66 -10.47 33.93
N SER A 224 21.58 -9.54 33.71
CA SER A 224 22.60 -9.51 32.67
C SER A 224 22.19 -9.19 31.24
N ASN A 225 22.93 -8.24 30.68
CA ASN A 225 23.09 -7.89 29.28
C ASN A 225 23.28 -9.10 28.36
N THR A 226 22.24 -9.85 28.06
CA THR A 226 22.25 -10.75 26.92
C THR A 226 21.95 -9.90 25.69
N SER A 227 22.97 -9.69 24.88
CA SER A 227 22.82 -9.10 23.55
C SER A 227 21.75 -9.87 22.80
N THR A 228 20.59 -9.27 22.64
CA THR A 228 19.54 -9.80 21.79
C THR A 228 19.85 -9.42 20.35
N THR A 229 19.37 -10.20 19.42
CA THR A 229 19.54 -9.93 18.00
C THR A 229 18.17 -9.86 17.34
N ILE A 230 18.05 -9.01 16.33
CA ILE A 230 16.91 -8.99 15.41
C ILE A 230 17.32 -9.69 14.13
N THR A 231 16.53 -10.62 13.66
CA THR A 231 16.75 -11.29 12.37
C THR A 231 15.66 -10.90 11.38
N TYR A 232 16.08 -10.42 10.24
CA TYR A 232 15.21 -10.13 9.08
C TYR A 232 15.36 -11.28 8.09
N ASP A 233 14.35 -12.13 8.02
CA ASP A 233 14.28 -13.30 7.13
C ASP A 233 13.42 -13.05 5.88
N PHE A 234 12.77 -11.89 5.81
CA PHE A 234 11.90 -11.46 4.74
C PHE A 234 10.72 -12.38 4.43
N GLU A 235 10.37 -13.30 5.32
CA GLU A 235 9.22 -14.20 5.14
C GLU A 235 7.90 -13.43 5.28
N ASP A 236 7.85 -12.42 6.14
CA ASP A 236 6.66 -11.61 6.44
C ASP A 236 6.76 -10.18 5.84
N GLY A 237 7.11 -10.07 4.55
CA GLY A 237 7.19 -8.78 3.87
C GLY A 237 8.58 -8.14 3.95
N ASP A 238 8.66 -6.85 3.67
CA ASP A 238 9.93 -6.10 3.66
C ASP A 238 10.47 -5.82 5.07
N GLN A 239 9.73 -6.15 6.11
CA GLN A 239 10.12 -6.02 7.52
C GLN A 239 10.71 -4.64 7.86
N GLY A 240 10.14 -3.56 7.26
CA GLY A 240 10.55 -2.18 7.46
C GLY A 240 11.81 -1.74 6.70
N TRP A 241 12.34 -2.57 5.84
CA TRP A 241 13.43 -2.17 4.96
C TRP A 241 12.92 -1.25 3.85
N SER A 242 13.65 -0.17 3.60
CA SER A 242 13.35 0.82 2.58
C SER A 242 14.27 0.72 1.38
N LYS A 243 13.73 0.95 0.19
CA LYS A 243 14.40 0.79 -1.10
C LYS A 243 14.68 2.18 -1.69
N HIS A 244 15.88 2.42 -2.18
CA HIS A 244 16.30 3.73 -2.64
C HIS A 244 17.09 3.66 -3.94
N VAL A 245 16.81 4.62 -4.82
CA VAL A 245 17.61 4.88 -6.02
C VAL A 245 18.68 5.93 -5.70
N VAL A 246 19.91 5.70 -6.13
CA VAL A 246 20.96 6.73 -6.17
C VAL A 246 21.01 7.34 -7.56
N SER A 247 21.05 6.50 -8.57
CA SER A 247 20.95 6.92 -9.98
C SER A 247 20.45 5.77 -10.84
N TYR A 248 19.86 6.08 -11.97
CA TYR A 248 19.30 5.19 -12.97
C TYR A 248 18.04 4.46 -12.49
N ARG A 249 18.13 3.26 -11.93
CA ARG A 249 16.96 2.48 -11.48
C ARG A 249 17.22 1.77 -10.17
N GLN A 250 16.13 1.21 -9.60
CA GLN A 250 16.11 0.37 -8.41
C GLN A 250 15.27 -0.87 -8.74
N THR A 251 15.81 -2.06 -8.49
CA THR A 251 15.11 -3.35 -8.70
C THR A 251 15.03 -4.18 -7.41
N TRP A 252 15.39 -3.63 -6.26
CA TRP A 252 15.27 -4.30 -4.97
C TRP A 252 13.84 -4.74 -4.72
N GLY A 253 13.67 -5.98 -4.36
CA GLY A 253 12.38 -6.57 -4.05
C GLY A 253 12.53 -7.89 -3.31
N ARG A 254 11.46 -8.29 -2.67
CA ARG A 254 11.32 -9.59 -2.04
C ARG A 254 11.08 -10.65 -3.12
N ARG A 255 11.83 -11.75 -3.08
CA ARG A 255 11.85 -12.77 -4.13
C ARG A 255 11.88 -14.18 -3.54
N THR A 256 11.24 -15.13 -4.20
CA THR A 256 11.30 -16.56 -3.89
C THR A 256 12.32 -17.31 -4.75
N THR A 257 12.78 -16.69 -5.82
CA THR A 257 13.74 -17.27 -6.76
C THR A 257 14.85 -16.29 -7.12
N MET A 258 16.01 -16.82 -7.40
CA MET A 258 17.16 -16.09 -7.97
C MET A 258 16.91 -15.74 -9.44
N GLY A 259 17.75 -14.90 -10.02
CA GLY A 259 17.64 -14.48 -11.42
C GLY A 259 17.68 -15.62 -12.46
N ASN A 260 18.22 -16.77 -12.10
CA ASN A 260 18.20 -17.99 -12.93
C ASN A 260 16.98 -18.89 -12.70
N GLY A 261 16.03 -18.47 -11.87
CA GLY A 261 14.84 -19.23 -11.51
C GLY A 261 15.03 -20.28 -10.40
N SER A 262 16.23 -20.42 -9.86
CA SER A 262 16.49 -21.34 -8.74
C SER A 262 15.93 -20.80 -7.43
N SER A 263 15.37 -21.67 -6.58
CA SER A 263 14.89 -21.32 -5.24
C SER A 263 16.07 -21.02 -4.29
N PHE A 264 15.87 -20.11 -3.33
CA PHE A 264 16.80 -19.88 -2.22
C PHE A 264 16.86 -21.06 -1.24
N GLY A 265 15.86 -21.93 -1.25
CA GLY A 265 15.71 -23.05 -0.31
C GLY A 265 15.20 -22.65 1.08
N THR A 266 14.99 -21.36 1.31
CA THR A 266 14.61 -20.78 2.60
C THR A 266 13.39 -19.86 2.53
N GLY A 267 12.60 -19.88 1.46
CA GLY A 267 11.45 -18.99 1.29
C GLY A 267 11.81 -17.73 0.50
N TYR A 268 11.70 -16.57 1.12
CA TYR A 268 11.95 -15.27 0.49
C TYR A 268 13.34 -14.73 0.81
N ALA A 269 13.90 -13.96 -0.11
CA ALA A 269 15.09 -13.14 0.08
C ALA A 269 14.86 -11.73 -0.49
N MET A 270 15.53 -10.73 0.06
CA MET A 270 15.53 -9.36 -0.46
C MET A 270 16.66 -9.21 -1.47
N GLY A 271 16.37 -8.75 -2.68
CA GLY A 271 17.44 -8.59 -3.66
C GLY A 271 17.06 -7.87 -4.94
N THR A 272 18.09 -7.67 -5.76
CA THR A 272 17.98 -7.05 -7.09
C THR A 272 17.93 -8.14 -8.15
N ILE A 273 17.18 -7.90 -9.23
CA ILE A 273 17.25 -8.71 -10.46
C ILE A 273 17.46 -7.79 -11.65
N ASN A 274 18.61 -7.90 -12.26
CA ASN A 274 18.87 -7.30 -13.54
C ASN A 274 18.55 -8.32 -14.66
N ASN A 275 17.28 -8.35 -15.08
CA ASN A 275 16.89 -9.19 -16.22
C ASN A 275 17.48 -8.59 -17.51
N GLY A 276 18.59 -9.10 -17.93
CA GLY A 276 19.47 -8.67 -19.01
C GLY A 276 18.90 -8.40 -20.40
N SER A 277 17.64 -8.09 -20.56
CA SER A 277 17.07 -7.64 -21.83
C SER A 277 17.02 -6.12 -21.99
N THR A 278 17.33 -5.37 -20.94
CA THR A 278 17.45 -3.92 -20.99
C THR A 278 18.75 -3.51 -20.31
N TYR A 279 19.73 -3.29 -21.11
CA TYR A 279 21.03 -2.71 -20.74
C TYR A 279 20.83 -1.42 -19.95
N GLY A 280 20.77 -1.49 -18.65
CA GLY A 280 20.57 -0.34 -17.79
C GLY A 280 21.43 -0.47 -16.55
N THR A 281 22.28 0.52 -16.35
CA THR A 281 22.99 0.67 -15.09
C THR A 281 21.99 0.78 -13.95
N GLU A 282 22.28 0.11 -12.85
CA GLU A 282 21.56 0.24 -11.60
C GLU A 282 22.51 0.76 -10.53
N HIS A 283 22.10 1.80 -9.82
CA HIS A 283 22.78 2.26 -8.63
C HIS A 283 21.74 2.53 -7.55
N SER A 284 21.58 1.58 -6.67
CA SER A 284 20.51 1.55 -5.70
C SER A 284 20.97 0.91 -4.39
N TYR A 285 20.14 1.03 -3.36
CA TYR A 285 20.36 0.33 -2.09
C TYR A 285 19.04 -0.01 -1.40
N VAL A 286 19.10 -1.03 -0.57
CA VAL A 286 18.08 -1.34 0.42
C VAL A 286 18.65 -1.05 1.81
N MET A 287 17.86 -0.39 2.67
CA MET A 287 18.29 0.15 3.96
C MET A 287 17.42 -0.43 5.08
N SER A 288 18.08 -0.86 6.13
CA SER A 288 17.43 -1.41 7.32
C SER A 288 16.61 -0.35 8.08
N PRO A 289 15.66 -0.77 8.91
CA PRO A 289 15.21 0.04 10.03
C PRO A 289 16.39 0.47 10.92
N ILE A 290 16.15 1.46 11.78
CA ILE A 290 17.09 1.79 12.86
C ILE A 290 17.11 0.64 13.86
N PHE A 291 18.29 0.29 14.34
CA PHE A 291 18.48 -0.67 15.43
C PHE A 291 19.47 -0.13 16.46
N ASP A 292 19.33 -0.61 17.68
CA ASP A 292 20.24 -0.26 18.76
C ASP A 292 21.44 -1.18 18.79
N ALA A 293 22.60 -0.61 18.53
CA ALA A 293 23.89 -1.29 18.61
C ALA A 293 24.74 -0.73 19.74
N THR A 294 24.13 -0.06 20.72
CA THR A 294 24.88 0.45 21.92
C THR A 294 25.62 -0.70 22.59
N GLY A 295 26.91 -0.53 22.79
CA GLY A 295 27.77 -1.60 23.31
C GLY A 295 28.32 -2.55 22.24
N GLY A 296 28.06 -2.32 20.97
CA GLY A 296 28.54 -3.11 19.84
C GLY A 296 27.69 -4.32 19.52
N GLY A 297 28.27 -5.33 18.92
CA GLY A 297 27.60 -6.59 18.58
C GLY A 297 27.99 -7.10 17.20
N VAL A 298 27.30 -8.14 16.72
CA VAL A 298 27.63 -8.78 15.45
C VAL A 298 26.46 -8.63 14.49
N ILE A 299 26.73 -8.11 13.30
CA ILE A 299 25.84 -8.19 12.14
C ILE A 299 26.22 -9.46 11.38
N SER A 300 25.25 -10.28 11.00
CA SER A 300 25.47 -11.41 10.10
C SER A 300 24.36 -11.52 9.08
N PHE A 301 24.65 -12.08 7.93
CA PHE A 301 23.67 -12.27 6.87
C PHE A 301 24.07 -13.37 5.90
N ASN A 302 23.09 -13.96 5.26
CA ASN A 302 23.27 -14.81 4.09
C ASN A 302 23.16 -13.99 2.83
N TYR A 303 23.90 -14.36 1.80
CA TYR A 303 23.79 -13.68 0.50
C TYR A 303 24.07 -14.62 -0.67
N TRP A 304 23.54 -14.23 -1.81
CA TRP A 304 23.81 -14.81 -3.13
C TRP A 304 24.15 -13.66 -4.06
N ALA A 305 25.19 -13.83 -4.85
CA ALA A 305 25.61 -12.82 -5.80
C ALA A 305 25.99 -13.50 -7.11
N ASN A 306 25.45 -12.99 -8.18
CA ASN A 306 25.83 -13.37 -9.54
C ASN A 306 26.11 -12.11 -10.34
N ASN A 307 27.38 -11.75 -10.45
CA ASN A 307 27.80 -10.47 -10.99
C ASN A 307 28.95 -10.63 -11.95
N GLU A 308 29.15 -9.62 -12.73
CA GLU A 308 30.31 -9.43 -13.53
C GLU A 308 31.54 -9.15 -12.63
N TYR A 309 32.64 -8.83 -13.24
CA TYR A 309 33.88 -8.51 -12.55
C TYR A 309 33.69 -7.34 -11.56
N SER A 310 34.24 -7.41 -10.35
CA SER A 310 34.05 -6.39 -9.28
C SER A 310 34.52 -4.97 -9.66
N TYR A 311 35.17 -4.82 -10.80
CA TYR A 311 35.48 -3.51 -11.38
C TYR A 311 34.26 -2.85 -12.01
N TYR A 312 33.30 -3.64 -12.51
CA TYR A 312 32.10 -3.19 -13.21
C TYR A 312 30.84 -3.30 -12.35
N ASP A 313 30.75 -4.33 -11.50
CA ASP A 313 29.62 -4.51 -10.57
C ASP A 313 30.11 -4.52 -9.13
N ARG A 314 29.45 -3.75 -8.29
CA ARG A 314 29.86 -3.59 -6.89
C ARG A 314 28.69 -3.86 -5.96
N GLU A 315 28.88 -4.83 -5.09
CA GLU A 315 28.00 -5.15 -3.97
C GLU A 315 28.73 -4.89 -2.68
N HIS A 316 28.14 -4.07 -1.85
CA HIS A 316 28.73 -3.78 -0.55
C HIS A 316 27.68 -3.47 0.52
N MET A 317 28.05 -3.66 1.74
CA MET A 317 27.27 -3.22 2.90
C MET A 317 27.96 -2.03 3.55
N GLU A 318 27.16 -1.05 3.90
CA GLU A 318 27.59 0.14 4.64
C GLU A 318 26.83 0.23 5.95
N ILE A 319 27.48 0.76 6.97
CA ILE A 319 26.88 1.05 8.28
C ILE A 319 26.87 2.56 8.53
N SER A 320 25.82 3.00 9.19
CA SER A 320 25.67 4.35 9.73
C SER A 320 25.41 4.27 11.21
N TYR A 321 26.12 5.05 11.98
CA TYR A 321 25.93 5.18 13.43
C TYR A 321 25.13 6.41 13.84
N ASN A 322 24.58 7.14 12.87
CA ASN A 322 23.86 8.41 13.06
C ASN A 322 22.56 8.51 12.23
N GLY A 323 21.84 7.40 12.16
CA GLY A 323 20.53 7.34 11.52
C GLY A 323 20.54 7.43 9.99
N GLY A 324 21.70 7.28 9.34
CA GLY A 324 21.83 7.38 7.89
C GLY A 324 22.46 8.69 7.41
N SER A 325 22.90 9.58 8.32
CA SER A 325 23.52 10.86 7.92
C SER A 325 24.93 10.70 7.36
N SER A 326 25.67 9.70 7.79
CA SER A 326 26.97 9.31 7.21
C SER A 326 27.11 7.79 7.17
N TRP A 327 27.92 7.29 6.23
CA TRP A 327 28.03 5.86 5.95
C TRP A 327 29.49 5.42 5.84
N VAL A 328 29.78 4.25 6.37
CA VAL A 328 31.09 3.60 6.30
C VAL A 328 30.90 2.23 5.66
N MET A 329 31.65 1.92 4.62
CA MET A 329 31.65 0.60 4.00
C MET A 329 32.31 -0.41 4.93
N ILE A 330 31.61 -1.50 5.23
CA ILE A 330 32.06 -2.55 6.18
C ILE A 330 32.13 -3.94 5.55
N PHE A 331 31.54 -4.13 4.39
CA PHE A 331 31.63 -5.36 3.62
C PHE A 331 31.67 -5.00 2.12
N ASN A 332 32.52 -5.68 1.39
CA ASN A 332 32.59 -5.57 -0.06
C ASN A 332 32.74 -6.98 -0.65
N TYR A 333 31.79 -7.36 -1.50
CA TYR A 333 31.91 -8.60 -2.23
C TYR A 333 32.89 -8.39 -3.39
N ASN A 334 34.11 -8.86 -3.17
CA ASN A 334 35.19 -8.74 -4.15
C ASN A 334 35.35 -10.06 -4.91
N HIS A 335 35.10 -10.06 -6.20
CA HIS A 335 35.27 -11.20 -7.09
C HIS A 335 36.20 -10.84 -8.25
N SER A 336 37.14 -11.71 -8.51
CA SER A 336 38.19 -11.49 -9.52
C SER A 336 37.83 -12.01 -10.91
N MET A 337 36.68 -12.64 -11.09
CA MET A 337 36.17 -13.23 -12.32
C MET A 337 34.64 -13.26 -12.30
N TRP A 338 34.01 -13.45 -13.47
CA TRP A 338 32.57 -13.74 -13.56
C TRP A 338 32.17 -14.83 -12.57
N SER A 339 31.35 -14.46 -11.62
CA SER A 339 30.84 -15.40 -10.64
C SER A 339 29.46 -15.88 -11.04
N ASN A 340 29.38 -16.96 -11.80
CA ASN A 340 28.13 -17.67 -12.06
C ASN A 340 27.65 -18.53 -10.88
N SER A 341 28.14 -18.25 -9.70
CA SER A 341 27.85 -19.07 -8.52
C SER A 341 26.65 -18.51 -7.75
N TRP A 342 25.52 -19.14 -7.93
CA TRP A 342 24.32 -18.94 -7.13
C TRP A 342 24.37 -19.65 -5.76
N SER A 343 25.56 -19.96 -5.27
CA SER A 343 25.69 -20.63 -3.98
C SER A 343 25.46 -19.67 -2.82
N LYS A 344 24.75 -20.16 -1.82
CA LYS A 344 24.56 -19.45 -0.54
C LYS A 344 25.91 -19.21 0.12
N ARG A 345 26.14 -17.98 0.54
CA ARG A 345 27.30 -17.54 1.31
C ARG A 345 26.83 -16.82 2.57
N SER A 346 27.71 -16.70 3.54
CA SER A 346 27.45 -15.96 4.77
C SER A 346 28.58 -14.97 5.04
N ALA A 347 28.24 -13.83 5.60
CA ALA A 347 29.19 -12.84 6.03
C ALA A 347 28.78 -12.29 7.41
N SER A 348 29.76 -11.75 8.12
CA SER A 348 29.54 -11.09 9.39
C SER A 348 30.46 -9.90 9.57
N TYR A 349 30.02 -8.94 10.38
CA TYR A 349 30.78 -7.77 10.78
C TYR A 349 30.57 -7.51 12.29
N THR A 350 31.66 -7.31 13.01
CA THR A 350 31.61 -6.96 14.44
C THR A 350 31.63 -5.44 14.59
N ILE A 351 30.55 -4.90 15.12
CA ILE A 351 30.45 -3.49 15.50
C ILE A 351 31.30 -3.30 16.77
N PRO A 352 32.30 -2.40 16.73
CA PRO A 352 33.05 -2.09 17.94
C PRO A 352 32.16 -1.52 19.04
N SER A 353 32.38 -1.90 20.29
CA SER A 353 31.59 -1.42 21.43
C SER A 353 31.62 0.10 21.62
N SER A 354 32.67 0.75 21.12
CA SER A 354 32.84 2.20 21.17
C SER A 354 32.14 2.94 20.03
N SER A 355 31.64 2.24 19.02
CA SER A 355 31.09 2.85 17.79
C SER A 355 29.58 2.68 17.65
N GLY A 356 29.02 1.61 18.20
CA GLY A 356 27.58 1.34 18.13
C GLY A 356 26.77 2.37 18.90
N THR A 357 25.63 2.75 18.33
CA THR A 357 24.67 3.70 18.92
C THR A 357 23.25 3.15 18.84
N SER A 358 22.33 3.75 19.57
CA SER A 358 20.89 3.46 19.46
C SER A 358 20.28 3.92 18.12
N ASN A 359 21.06 4.60 17.28
CA ASN A 359 20.64 5.14 16.00
C ASN A 359 21.45 4.55 14.84
N THR A 360 21.69 3.24 14.91
CA THR A 360 22.50 2.52 13.92
C THR A 360 21.61 2.00 12.79
N ARG A 361 22.14 2.04 11.58
CA ARG A 361 21.51 1.46 10.38
C ARG A 361 22.54 0.77 9.51
N ILE A 362 22.09 -0.18 8.69
CA ILE A 362 22.88 -0.73 7.59
C ILE A 362 22.13 -0.54 6.26
N ARG A 363 22.90 -0.53 5.19
CA ARG A 363 22.35 -0.63 3.85
C ARG A 363 23.18 -1.54 2.97
N PHE A 364 22.54 -2.27 2.11
CA PHE A 364 23.17 -3.03 1.05
C PHE A 364 23.04 -2.27 -0.26
N ARG A 365 24.16 -2.03 -0.90
CA ARG A 365 24.20 -1.31 -2.18
C ARG A 365 24.54 -2.25 -3.31
N TYR A 366 23.90 -1.99 -4.43
CA TYR A 366 24.16 -2.59 -5.72
C TYR A 366 24.46 -1.50 -6.73
N ASN A 367 25.58 -1.60 -7.42
CA ASN A 367 26.02 -0.61 -8.39
C ASN A 367 26.65 -1.28 -9.59
N THR A 368 25.93 -1.34 -10.70
CA THR A 368 26.45 -1.73 -12.00
C THR A 368 27.01 -0.49 -12.67
N ILE A 369 28.33 -0.37 -12.74
CA ILE A 369 29.02 0.83 -13.22
C ILE A 369 28.83 1.00 -14.71
N ASP A 370 28.80 -0.11 -15.45
CA ASP A 370 28.46 -0.12 -16.87
C ASP A 370 27.14 -0.87 -17.13
N GLY A 371 26.54 -0.66 -18.27
CA GLY A 371 25.29 -1.31 -18.67
C GLY A 371 25.52 -2.57 -19.53
N CYS A 372 26.72 -3.15 -19.49
CA CYS A 372 27.14 -4.21 -20.39
C CYS A 372 27.09 -5.60 -19.74
N CYS A 373 26.99 -6.57 -20.58
CA CYS A 373 27.67 -7.89 -20.54
C CYS A 373 27.13 -8.95 -19.57
N GLY A 374 26.05 -8.76 -18.82
CA GLY A 374 25.52 -9.79 -17.92
C GLY A 374 24.06 -10.13 -18.14
N THR A 375 23.73 -11.41 -18.20
CA THR A 375 22.35 -11.89 -18.06
C THR A 375 22.14 -12.35 -16.63
N ASN A 376 21.05 -11.86 -15.97
CA ASN A 376 20.67 -12.24 -14.61
C ASN A 376 21.67 -11.79 -13.52
N LEU A 377 22.30 -10.64 -13.69
CA LEU A 377 23.09 -10.03 -12.62
C LEU A 377 22.20 -9.73 -11.43
N SER A 378 22.62 -10.10 -10.23
CA SER A 378 21.79 -9.95 -9.04
C SER A 378 22.57 -10.12 -7.75
N PHE A 379 22.05 -9.45 -6.73
CA PHE A 379 22.52 -9.54 -5.37
C PHE A 379 21.33 -9.74 -4.44
N PHE A 380 21.36 -10.80 -3.64
CA PHE A 380 20.30 -11.14 -2.70
C PHE A 380 20.86 -11.27 -1.30
N ILE A 381 20.07 -10.88 -0.32
CA ILE A 381 20.37 -11.00 1.10
C ILE A 381 19.18 -11.67 1.82
N ASP A 382 19.49 -12.39 2.87
CA ASP A 382 18.51 -13.08 3.70
C ASP A 382 19.06 -13.34 5.09
N ASN A 383 18.18 -13.58 6.06
CA ASN A 383 18.54 -13.85 7.44
C ASN A 383 19.54 -12.81 8.00
N VAL A 384 19.24 -11.53 7.73
CA VAL A 384 20.09 -10.42 8.20
C VAL A 384 19.87 -10.25 9.69
N THR A 385 20.84 -10.63 10.49
CA THR A 385 20.81 -10.50 11.95
C THR A 385 21.61 -9.28 12.37
N VAL A 386 21.00 -8.40 13.16
CA VAL A 386 21.65 -7.21 13.71
C VAL A 386 21.57 -7.25 15.25
N PRO A 387 22.47 -6.56 15.96
CA PRO A 387 22.31 -6.36 17.39
C PRO A 387 20.99 -5.68 17.68
N ALA A 388 20.36 -6.06 18.77
CA ALA A 388 19.32 -5.28 19.41
C ALA A 388 19.76 -5.12 20.85
N SER A 389 19.48 -3.96 21.45
CA SER A 389 19.39 -3.96 22.91
C SER A 389 18.37 -5.02 23.28
N ALA A 390 18.62 -5.79 24.31
CA ALA A 390 17.56 -6.56 24.92
C ALA A 390 16.38 -5.60 25.07
N PRO A 391 15.14 -5.99 24.74
CA PRO A 391 14.01 -5.15 25.05
C PRO A 391 14.21 -4.78 26.51
N GLU A 392 14.47 -3.49 26.76
CA GLU A 392 14.49 -3.00 28.12
C GLU A 392 13.09 -3.36 28.62
N VAL A 393 13.01 -4.32 29.52
CA VAL A 393 11.77 -4.63 30.22
C VAL A 393 11.54 -3.42 31.11
N VAL A 394 11.01 -2.39 30.50
CA VAL A 394 10.63 -1.18 31.19
C VAL A 394 9.50 -1.62 32.13
N ASP A 395 9.64 -1.33 33.40
CA ASP A 395 8.59 -1.59 34.40
C ASP A 395 7.29 -0.95 33.92
N HIS A 396 6.38 -1.78 33.41
CA HIS A 396 5.29 -1.38 32.54
C HIS A 396 4.10 -0.75 33.29
N GLY A 397 4.21 -0.61 34.60
CA GLY A 397 3.13 -0.02 35.37
C GLY A 397 2.88 1.45 35.08
N ASN A 398 3.90 2.31 35.19
CA ASN A 398 3.77 3.76 35.02
C ASN A 398 5.06 4.36 34.50
N LEU A 399 5.14 4.64 33.19
CA LEU A 399 6.25 5.37 32.60
C LEU A 399 5.92 6.88 32.56
N ASN A 400 6.88 7.69 32.98
CA ASN A 400 6.69 9.14 33.02
C ASN A 400 7.92 9.89 32.51
N GLY A 401 7.71 10.79 31.56
CA GLY A 401 8.71 11.75 31.08
C GLY A 401 9.84 11.18 30.25
N ILE A 402 9.73 9.96 29.70
CA ILE A 402 10.79 9.30 28.96
C ILE A 402 10.53 9.31 27.45
N THR A 403 11.61 9.22 26.69
CA THR A 403 11.56 8.95 25.24
C THR A 403 11.88 7.49 25.00
N ILE A 404 10.99 6.78 24.30
CA ILE A 404 11.13 5.38 23.97
C ILE A 404 11.22 5.27 22.45
N ASN A 405 12.35 4.71 21.96
CA ASN A 405 12.52 4.39 20.55
C ASN A 405 12.23 2.90 20.36
N LEU A 406 11.16 2.57 19.64
CA LEU A 406 10.81 1.20 19.30
C LEU A 406 11.33 0.82 17.93
N GLY A 407 11.94 -0.35 17.80
CA GLY A 407 12.21 -1.02 16.54
C GLY A 407 11.03 -1.91 16.12
N ILE A 408 11.04 -2.36 14.88
CA ILE A 408 9.96 -3.16 14.27
C ILE A 408 9.54 -4.37 15.11
N ASN A 409 10.50 -5.03 15.79
CA ASN A 409 10.24 -6.20 16.61
C ASN A 409 10.23 -5.89 18.10
N GLN A 410 10.23 -4.61 18.45
CA GLN A 410 10.17 -4.20 19.85
C GLN A 410 8.72 -3.92 20.26
N THR A 411 8.35 -4.39 21.43
CA THR A 411 7.00 -4.27 21.97
C THR A 411 7.08 -3.72 23.39
N ILE A 412 6.23 -2.75 23.68
CA ILE A 412 5.86 -2.41 25.06
C ILE A 412 4.65 -3.27 25.39
N GLY A 413 4.73 -4.05 26.45
CA GLY A 413 3.61 -4.87 26.88
C GLY A 413 3.86 -5.45 28.26
N GLU A 414 2.79 -5.86 28.91
CA GLU A 414 2.84 -6.52 30.18
C GLU A 414 2.31 -7.95 30.05
N GLY A 415 3.09 -8.92 30.50
CA GLY A 415 2.69 -10.31 30.54
C GLY A 415 1.82 -10.62 31.77
N PRO A 416 1.17 -11.81 31.81
CA PRO A 416 0.40 -12.23 32.96
C PRO A 416 1.29 -12.41 34.19
N THR A 417 0.84 -11.86 35.31
CA THR A 417 1.42 -12.19 36.61
C THR A 417 0.73 -13.43 37.18
N VAL A 418 1.51 -14.34 37.77
CA VAL A 418 0.95 -15.50 38.50
C VAL A 418 0.80 -15.11 39.96
N VAL A 419 -0.44 -14.93 40.39
CA VAL A 419 -0.77 -14.70 41.79
C VAL A 419 -1.49 -15.94 42.33
N ASN A 420 -0.90 -16.61 43.33
CA ASN A 420 -1.43 -17.83 43.94
C ASN A 420 -1.76 -18.97 42.94
N GLY A 421 -0.94 -19.12 41.90
CA GLY A 421 -1.14 -20.16 40.88
C GLY A 421 -2.23 -19.85 39.85
N VAL A 422 -2.85 -18.68 39.92
CA VAL A 422 -3.83 -18.21 38.96
C VAL A 422 -3.17 -17.14 38.08
N LEU A 423 -3.26 -17.32 36.77
CA LEU A 423 -2.89 -16.29 35.80
C LEU A 423 -3.80 -15.08 35.99
N SER A 424 -3.25 -13.98 36.47
CA SER A 424 -3.96 -12.71 36.61
C SER A 424 -3.31 -11.67 35.73
N TYR A 425 -4.10 -11.01 34.90
CA TYR A 425 -3.70 -9.87 34.08
C TYR A 425 -4.17 -8.62 34.82
N THR A 426 -3.36 -8.10 35.75
CA THR A 426 -3.82 -7.08 36.70
C THR A 426 -3.31 -5.68 36.45
N ASN A 427 -2.43 -5.47 35.46
CA ASN A 427 -1.75 -4.19 35.35
C ASN A 427 -1.99 -3.49 34.01
N LYS A 428 -2.61 -2.33 34.08
CA LYS A 428 -2.68 -1.40 32.97
C LYS A 428 -1.33 -0.76 32.70
N ILE A 429 -1.03 -0.51 31.44
CA ILE A 429 0.09 0.34 31.03
C ILE A 429 -0.35 1.80 31.08
N THR A 430 0.38 2.64 31.80
CA THR A 430 0.16 4.09 31.82
C THR A 430 1.42 4.80 31.33
N LEU A 431 1.34 5.47 30.21
CA LEU A 431 2.41 6.25 29.60
C LEU A 431 2.07 7.74 29.81
N THR A 432 2.79 8.41 30.70
CA THR A 432 2.57 9.82 31.03
C THR A 432 3.75 10.69 30.57
N ASN A 433 3.48 11.75 29.82
CA ASN A 433 4.50 12.65 29.27
C ASN A 433 5.60 11.90 28.47
N CYS A 434 5.26 10.75 27.88
CA CYS A 434 6.21 9.94 27.11
C CYS A 434 6.22 10.36 25.65
N ASN A 435 7.36 10.19 24.99
CA ASN A 435 7.51 10.31 23.56
C ASN A 435 7.92 8.96 22.99
N ILE A 436 7.01 8.30 22.25
CA ILE A 436 7.22 6.96 21.70
C ILE A 436 7.41 7.09 20.20
N ILE A 437 8.55 6.66 19.73
CA ILE A 437 8.96 6.75 18.32
C ILE A 437 9.07 5.32 17.78
N GLY A 438 8.35 5.02 16.69
CA GLY A 438 8.33 3.72 16.05
C GLY A 438 9.25 3.59 14.83
N PRO A 439 9.08 2.53 14.06
CA PRO A 439 7.99 1.55 14.11
C PRO A 439 8.12 0.55 15.27
N GLY A 440 6.98 0.11 15.79
CA GLY A 440 6.95 -0.88 16.88
C GLY A 440 5.53 -1.19 17.33
N LYS A 441 5.41 -1.83 18.48
CA LYS A 441 4.10 -2.30 18.99
C LYS A 441 3.93 -1.92 20.45
N ILE A 442 2.70 -1.56 20.83
CA ILE A 442 2.27 -1.42 22.21
C ILE A 442 1.12 -2.41 22.41
N VAL A 443 1.35 -3.44 23.18
CA VAL A 443 0.41 -4.55 23.35
C VAL A 443 0.19 -4.83 24.82
N ASN A 444 -1.07 -4.87 25.24
CA ASN A 444 -1.43 -5.22 26.62
C ASN A 444 -2.77 -5.95 26.67
N LYS A 445 -2.93 -6.92 27.54
CA LYS A 445 -4.22 -7.57 27.79
C LYS A 445 -5.15 -6.75 28.70
N GLU A 446 -4.59 -5.84 29.47
CA GLU A 446 -5.31 -4.83 30.22
C GLU A 446 -5.34 -3.49 29.47
N SER A 447 -5.77 -2.44 30.12
CA SER A 447 -5.87 -1.10 29.53
C SER A 447 -4.52 -0.48 29.18
N ILE A 448 -4.52 0.32 28.11
CA ILE A 448 -3.42 1.20 27.73
C ILE A 448 -3.89 2.65 27.91
N HIS A 449 -3.24 3.39 28.77
CA HIS A 449 -3.48 4.79 29.03
C HIS A 449 -2.34 5.65 28.49
N LEU A 450 -2.65 6.56 27.60
CA LEU A 450 -1.74 7.58 27.09
C LEU A 450 -2.15 8.93 27.70
N ILE A 451 -1.29 9.53 28.50
CA ILE A 451 -1.54 10.80 29.19
C ILE A 451 -0.44 11.79 28.82
N ASN A 452 -0.81 12.88 28.17
CA ASN A 452 0.15 13.88 27.66
C ASN A 452 1.32 13.26 26.87
N SER A 453 1.08 12.16 26.15
CA SER A 453 2.12 11.37 25.51
C SER A 453 2.00 11.43 24.00
N THR A 454 3.14 11.38 23.30
CA THR A 454 3.21 11.35 21.84
C THR A 454 3.56 9.94 21.39
N VAL A 455 2.80 9.41 20.44
CA VAL A 455 3.05 8.13 19.78
C VAL A 455 3.06 8.36 18.28
N GLY A 456 4.12 7.97 17.61
CA GLY A 456 4.25 8.19 16.17
C GLY A 456 5.10 7.11 15.48
N GLY A 457 5.22 7.24 14.18
CA GLY A 457 6.15 6.43 13.40
C GLY A 457 5.73 4.99 13.12
N GLY A 458 4.46 4.72 12.82
CA GLY A 458 3.98 3.38 12.41
C GLY A 458 3.87 2.40 13.57
N ILE A 459 3.44 2.88 14.74
CA ILE A 459 3.22 2.04 15.92
C ILE A 459 1.86 1.34 15.82
N GLU A 460 1.85 0.02 16.06
CA GLU A 460 0.64 -0.76 16.27
C GLU A 460 0.30 -0.80 17.75
N ILE A 461 -0.97 -0.57 18.09
CA ILE A 461 -1.46 -0.66 19.45
C ILE A 461 -2.55 -1.74 19.51
N ALA A 462 -2.43 -2.69 20.42
CA ALA A 462 -3.45 -3.69 20.67
C ALA A 462 -3.69 -3.85 22.17
N THR A 463 -4.96 -3.86 22.57
CA THR A 463 -5.36 -4.11 23.95
C THR A 463 -6.67 -4.91 23.99
N GLU A 464 -6.82 -5.79 24.97
CA GLU A 464 -8.07 -6.51 25.21
C GLU A 464 -9.08 -5.65 25.98
N ASP A 465 -8.60 -4.69 26.78
CA ASP A 465 -9.42 -3.77 27.57
C ASP A 465 -9.41 -2.36 26.94
N SER A 466 -9.25 -1.33 27.71
CA SER A 466 -9.43 0.05 27.28
C SER A 466 -8.17 0.66 26.69
N LEU A 467 -8.30 1.34 25.54
CA LEU A 467 -7.31 2.30 25.05
C LEU A 467 -7.79 3.72 25.41
N ILE A 468 -7.11 4.37 26.34
CA ILE A 468 -7.48 5.69 26.83
C ILE A 468 -6.41 6.72 26.45
N ILE A 469 -6.82 7.75 25.72
CA ILE A 469 -5.98 8.85 25.26
C ILE A 469 -6.44 10.13 25.96
N LYS A 470 -5.59 10.72 26.79
CA LYS A 470 -5.94 11.88 27.65
C LYS A 470 -4.95 13.03 27.53
N GLY A 471 -5.42 14.21 27.95
CA GLY A 471 -4.64 15.43 28.02
C GLY A 471 -4.14 15.87 26.65
N SER A 472 -2.92 16.35 26.56
CA SER A 472 -2.29 16.70 25.29
C SER A 472 -1.65 15.51 24.56
N SER A 473 -2.14 14.29 24.82
CA SER A 473 -1.63 13.11 24.10
C SER A 473 -1.89 13.22 22.61
N SER A 474 -0.90 12.87 21.84
CA SER A 474 -0.94 12.92 20.37
C SER A 474 -0.44 11.60 19.79
N LEU A 475 -1.30 10.92 19.03
CA LEU A 475 -0.93 9.78 18.21
C LEU A 475 -0.80 10.28 16.77
N VAL A 476 0.40 10.71 16.39
CA VAL A 476 0.65 11.35 15.09
C VAL A 476 1.66 10.52 14.31
N GLY A 477 1.27 10.04 13.15
CA GLY A 477 2.23 9.64 12.15
C GLY A 477 2.99 10.87 11.64
N SER A 478 4.31 10.88 11.69
CA SER A 478 5.14 12.02 11.37
C SER A 478 5.07 12.46 9.90
N ASN A 479 4.36 11.71 9.06
CA ASN A 479 4.18 12.04 7.64
C ASN A 479 2.90 11.38 7.11
N VAL A 480 1.86 12.17 6.93
CA VAL A 480 0.51 11.72 6.52
C VAL A 480 0.49 11.01 5.15
N ALA A 481 1.54 11.14 4.37
CA ALA A 481 1.67 10.58 3.04
C ALA A 481 2.35 9.20 2.99
N SER A 482 2.80 8.63 4.12
CA SER A 482 3.51 7.34 4.15
C SER A 482 2.71 6.29 4.89
N LEU A 483 2.47 5.15 4.22
CA LEU A 483 1.79 3.99 4.79
C LEU A 483 2.41 3.47 6.09
N ASN A 484 3.72 3.66 6.23
CA ASN A 484 4.48 3.19 7.38
C ASN A 484 4.39 4.10 8.61
N ASN A 485 3.69 5.24 8.52
CA ASN A 485 3.59 6.22 9.59
C ASN A 485 2.19 6.31 10.22
N SER A 486 1.29 5.38 9.88
CA SER A 486 -0.03 5.32 10.49
C SER A 486 0.02 4.59 11.83
N VAL A 487 -0.72 5.11 12.80
CA VAL A 487 -0.95 4.39 14.05
C VAL A 487 -2.21 3.56 13.89
N VAL A 488 -2.08 2.26 14.07
CA VAL A 488 -3.22 1.34 14.10
C VAL A 488 -3.46 0.91 15.52
N ALA A 489 -4.67 1.11 16.00
CA ALA A 489 -5.06 0.74 17.35
C ALA A 489 -6.27 -0.19 17.31
N TYR A 490 -6.23 -1.24 18.12
CA TYR A 490 -7.35 -2.11 18.42
C TYR A 490 -7.56 -2.14 19.92
N SER A 491 -8.80 -1.93 20.34
CA SER A 491 -9.20 -2.00 21.75
C SER A 491 -10.61 -2.57 21.86
N GLU A 492 -10.85 -3.35 22.89
CA GLU A 492 -12.20 -3.79 23.24
C GLU A 492 -12.98 -2.71 24.00
N ASP A 493 -12.29 -1.67 24.50
CA ASP A 493 -12.92 -0.50 25.12
C ASP A 493 -12.08 0.75 24.79
N TYR A 494 -12.55 1.56 23.85
CA TYR A 494 -11.86 2.77 23.40
C TYR A 494 -12.47 4.04 23.94
N PHE A 495 -11.63 4.87 24.57
CA PHE A 495 -12.00 6.19 25.05
C PHE A 495 -11.01 7.26 24.60
N GLY A 496 -11.46 8.20 23.78
CA GLY A 496 -10.76 9.46 23.55
C GLY A 496 -11.30 10.50 24.53
N GLN A 497 -10.49 11.01 25.42
CA GLN A 497 -10.90 11.95 26.45
C GLN A 497 -9.89 13.08 26.64
N ASP A 498 -10.38 14.24 27.13
CA ASP A 498 -9.55 15.34 27.63
C ASP A 498 -8.52 15.87 26.60
N ALA A 499 -9.00 16.34 25.44
CA ALA A 499 -8.18 16.93 24.37
C ALA A 499 -7.09 16.02 23.76
N GLY A 500 -7.16 14.73 23.95
CA GLY A 500 -6.28 13.79 23.24
C GLY A 500 -6.42 13.89 21.72
N GLN A 501 -5.30 13.72 21.02
CA GLN A 501 -5.25 13.74 19.55
C GLN A 501 -4.90 12.36 19.00
N PHE A 502 -5.64 11.93 17.99
CA PHE A 502 -5.38 10.67 17.29
C PHE A 502 -5.35 10.91 15.78
N ASN A 503 -4.35 10.36 15.12
CA ASN A 503 -4.28 10.31 13.66
C ASN A 503 -4.03 8.86 13.21
N GLY A 504 -4.96 8.27 12.45
CA GLY A 504 -4.78 6.93 11.93
C GLY A 504 -6.06 6.11 11.89
N ILE A 505 -5.95 4.81 12.22
CA ILE A 505 -7.08 3.89 12.25
C ILE A 505 -7.27 3.35 13.66
N VAL A 506 -8.50 3.40 14.16
CA VAL A 506 -8.90 2.69 15.38
C VAL A 506 -9.97 1.65 15.03
N ILE A 507 -9.75 0.43 15.46
CA ILE A 507 -10.73 -0.65 15.43
C ILE A 507 -11.11 -0.95 16.87
N SER A 508 -12.37 -0.69 17.21
CA SER A 508 -12.91 -0.94 18.55
C SER A 508 -13.91 -2.10 18.52
N ASN A 509 -13.62 -3.16 19.23
CA ASN A 509 -14.57 -4.24 19.50
C ASN A 509 -15.15 -4.11 20.92
N SER A 510 -15.12 -2.92 21.48
CA SER A 510 -15.54 -2.58 22.83
C SER A 510 -17.06 -2.46 22.95
N PRO A 511 -17.63 -2.79 24.09
CA PRO A 511 -19.02 -2.45 24.42
C PRO A 511 -19.25 -0.93 24.54
N LYS A 512 -18.16 -0.12 24.49
CA LYS A 512 -18.23 1.33 24.62
C LYS A 512 -17.11 2.01 23.84
N THR A 513 -17.48 2.88 22.90
CA THR A 513 -16.54 3.65 22.08
C THR A 513 -16.89 5.14 22.21
N GLU A 514 -15.99 5.95 22.75
CA GLU A 514 -16.25 7.36 23.08
C GLU A 514 -15.11 8.28 22.62
N ILE A 515 -15.48 9.45 22.08
CA ILE A 515 -14.59 10.58 21.81
C ILE A 515 -15.19 11.79 22.54
N LYS A 516 -14.60 12.21 23.65
CA LYS A 516 -15.19 13.21 24.54
C LYS A 516 -14.17 14.23 25.03
N ASN A 517 -14.71 15.34 25.60
CA ASN A 517 -13.96 16.34 26.33
C ASN A 517 -12.86 17.01 25.51
N SER A 518 -13.25 17.60 24.38
CA SER A 518 -12.37 18.28 23.44
C SER A 518 -11.33 17.39 22.75
N ALA A 519 -11.50 16.07 22.77
CA ALA A 519 -10.64 15.15 22.04
C ALA A 519 -10.69 15.43 20.51
N GLN A 520 -9.55 15.30 19.85
CA GLN A 520 -9.41 15.46 18.41
C GLN A 520 -9.05 14.12 17.78
N PHE A 521 -9.89 13.66 16.88
CA PHE A 521 -9.68 12.42 16.14
C PHE A 521 -9.56 12.73 14.64
N ASN A 522 -8.44 12.37 14.03
CA ASN A 522 -8.22 12.50 12.59
C ASN A 522 -7.98 11.10 12.01
N GLY A 523 -8.88 10.62 11.17
CA GLY A 523 -8.70 9.33 10.53
C GLY A 523 -9.96 8.45 10.49
N ALA A 524 -9.77 7.14 10.57
CA ALA A 524 -10.83 6.14 10.45
C ALA A 524 -11.12 5.49 11.83
N LEU A 525 -12.34 5.60 12.29
CA LEU A 525 -12.84 4.89 13.48
C LEU A 525 -13.82 3.81 13.06
N LEU A 526 -13.55 2.57 13.40
CA LEU A 526 -14.42 1.43 13.17
C LEU A 526 -14.84 0.81 14.49
N SER A 527 -16.14 0.88 14.80
CA SER A 527 -16.74 0.28 16.00
C SER A 527 -17.55 -0.95 15.63
N LEU A 528 -17.16 -2.10 16.17
CA LEU A 528 -17.75 -3.41 15.86
C LEU A 528 -18.89 -3.79 16.82
N ALA A 529 -18.78 -3.42 18.09
CA ALA A 529 -19.62 -3.95 19.16
C ALA A 529 -20.49 -2.90 19.89
N SER A 530 -20.35 -1.60 19.58
CA SER A 530 -21.08 -0.54 20.29
C SER A 530 -21.43 0.65 19.40
N ASN A 531 -22.28 1.52 19.93
CA ASN A 531 -22.42 2.88 19.43
C ASN A 531 -21.10 3.65 19.63
N VAL A 532 -20.87 4.63 18.75
CA VAL A 532 -19.81 5.62 18.93
C VAL A 532 -20.41 6.89 19.51
N ASP A 533 -19.91 7.33 20.65
CA ASP A 533 -20.33 8.57 21.29
C ASP A 533 -19.28 9.67 21.07
N VAL A 534 -19.66 10.75 20.39
CA VAL A 534 -18.83 11.93 20.18
C VAL A 534 -19.46 13.11 20.91
N ALA A 535 -18.82 13.61 21.97
CA ALA A 535 -19.43 14.57 22.85
C ALA A 535 -18.44 15.63 23.39
N ASN A 536 -19.02 16.70 24.00
CA ASN A 536 -18.30 17.69 24.77
C ASN A 536 -17.17 18.40 23.99
N TYR A 537 -17.53 19.07 22.91
CA TYR A 537 -16.61 19.86 22.06
C TYR A 537 -15.53 19.08 21.34
N SER A 538 -15.69 17.77 21.20
CA SER A 538 -14.78 16.93 20.47
C SER A 538 -14.86 17.17 18.95
N GLN A 539 -13.77 16.88 18.26
CA GLN A 539 -13.67 17.06 16.82
C GLN A 539 -13.24 15.74 16.18
N VAL A 540 -13.99 15.31 15.17
CA VAL A 540 -13.63 14.20 14.32
C VAL A 540 -13.42 14.72 12.91
N ASN A 541 -12.24 14.54 12.37
CA ASN A 541 -11.89 14.85 11.00
C ASN A 541 -11.51 13.55 10.27
N GLY A 542 -12.48 12.92 9.62
CA GLY A 542 -12.28 11.62 9.04
C GLY A 542 -13.58 10.87 8.76
N SER A 543 -13.63 9.61 9.18
CA SER A 543 -14.80 8.76 9.02
C SER A 543 -15.08 7.92 10.25
N ILE A 544 -16.33 7.88 10.67
CA ILE A 544 -16.84 7.00 11.74
C ILE A 544 -17.69 5.92 11.09
N VAL A 545 -17.32 4.68 11.29
CA VAL A 545 -18.06 3.50 10.81
C VAL A 545 -18.45 2.67 12.02
N SER A 546 -19.74 2.58 12.30
CA SER A 546 -20.28 1.83 13.44
C SER A 546 -21.23 0.73 12.98
N ASN A 547 -21.07 -0.47 13.53
CA ASN A 547 -22.02 -1.56 13.32
C ASN A 547 -23.37 -1.31 14.03
N TYR A 548 -23.39 -0.40 14.96
CA TYR A 548 -24.58 0.02 15.70
C TYR A 548 -25.01 1.41 15.29
N GLY A 549 -24.75 2.42 16.05
CA GLY A 549 -25.10 3.79 15.79
C GLY A 549 -24.01 4.78 16.18
N VAL A 550 -24.26 6.06 15.96
CA VAL A 550 -23.36 7.14 16.32
C VAL A 550 -24.15 8.23 17.02
N ASN A 551 -23.76 8.59 18.24
CA ASN A 551 -24.34 9.68 19.00
C ASN A 551 -23.38 10.86 18.97
N ILE A 552 -23.89 12.05 18.62
CA ILE A 552 -23.06 13.26 18.58
C ILE A 552 -23.75 14.34 19.42
N SER A 553 -23.01 14.92 20.35
CA SER A 553 -23.54 15.96 21.25
C SER A 553 -22.50 17.08 21.45
N GLY A 554 -22.84 18.31 21.04
CA GLY A 554 -21.99 19.48 21.21
C GLY A 554 -20.61 19.36 20.54
N SER A 555 -20.51 18.64 19.43
CA SER A 555 -19.25 18.26 18.81
C SER A 555 -19.29 18.42 17.29
N THR A 556 -18.15 18.32 16.63
CA THR A 556 -18.03 18.46 15.18
C THR A 556 -17.50 17.17 14.56
N VAL A 557 -18.15 16.72 13.48
CA VAL A 557 -17.67 15.64 12.63
C VAL A 557 -17.52 16.18 11.20
N THR A 558 -16.32 16.15 10.68
CA THR A 558 -16.00 16.61 9.32
C THR A 558 -15.45 15.43 8.53
N LYS A 559 -15.95 15.22 7.30
CA LYS A 559 -15.36 14.25 6.39
C LYS A 559 -13.96 14.72 6.01
N GLY A 560 -12.96 14.05 6.55
CA GLY A 560 -11.56 14.32 6.28
C GLY A 560 -10.91 13.32 5.31
N ASN A 561 -9.69 13.61 4.92
CA ASN A 561 -8.86 12.66 4.21
C ASN A 561 -8.39 11.56 5.15
N LEU A 562 -8.52 10.31 4.70
CA LEU A 562 -8.04 9.15 5.44
C LEU A 562 -6.61 8.82 5.03
N VAL A 563 -5.81 8.35 5.97
CA VAL A 563 -4.48 7.84 5.67
C VAL A 563 -4.65 6.55 4.86
N PRO A 564 -4.00 6.38 3.69
CA PRO A 564 -4.11 5.14 2.91
C PRO A 564 -3.60 3.94 3.72
N VAL A 565 -4.36 2.84 3.71
CA VAL A 565 -3.96 1.57 4.33
C VAL A 565 -4.16 0.47 3.31
N PHE A 566 -3.07 0.04 2.69
CA PHE A 566 -3.09 -1.06 1.73
C PHE A 566 -2.68 -2.41 2.34
N ALA A 567 -2.48 -2.46 3.66
CA ALA A 567 -2.13 -3.70 4.34
C ALA A 567 -3.39 -4.56 4.56
N ASN A 568 -3.39 -5.76 3.98
CA ASN A 568 -4.43 -6.78 4.25
C ASN A 568 -4.41 -7.29 5.70
N ASP A 569 -3.40 -6.93 6.47
CA ASP A 569 -3.13 -7.46 7.81
C ASP A 569 -4.24 -7.14 8.81
N TYR A 570 -4.95 -6.03 8.60
CA TYR A 570 -6.05 -5.60 9.48
C TYR A 570 -7.43 -6.08 9.04
N GLY A 571 -7.52 -6.84 7.93
CA GLY A 571 -8.79 -7.30 7.38
C GLY A 571 -9.66 -6.19 6.77
N ILE A 572 -9.20 -4.93 6.79
CA ILE A 572 -9.83 -3.84 6.05
C ILE A 572 -9.43 -3.99 4.60
N LYS A 573 -10.37 -4.47 3.78
CA LYS A 573 -10.08 -4.77 2.38
C LYS A 573 -10.29 -3.55 1.51
N SER A 574 -9.32 -3.30 0.63
CA SER A 574 -9.47 -2.37 -0.48
C SER A 574 -10.70 -2.73 -1.32
N GLN A 575 -11.40 -1.73 -1.81
CA GLN A 575 -12.57 -1.91 -2.65
C GLN A 575 -12.47 -1.12 -3.94
N VAL A 576 -13.03 -1.70 -4.99
CA VAL A 576 -13.24 -0.98 -6.24
C VAL A 576 -14.33 0.08 -6.05
N ILE A 577 -14.08 1.30 -6.49
CA ILE A 577 -15.11 2.35 -6.52
C ILE A 577 -16.09 2.02 -7.65
N PRO A 578 -17.37 1.75 -7.36
CA PRO A 578 -18.37 1.47 -8.38
C PRO A 578 -18.47 2.59 -9.41
N GLY A 579 -18.68 2.23 -10.68
CA GLY A 579 -18.76 3.19 -11.78
C GLY A 579 -17.45 3.87 -12.16
N SER A 580 -16.33 3.54 -11.50
CA SER A 580 -15.03 4.17 -11.80
C SER A 580 -14.30 3.55 -13.00
N TYR A 581 -14.79 2.44 -13.55
CA TYR A 581 -14.21 1.84 -14.75
C TYR A 581 -14.40 2.74 -15.98
N LYS A 582 -13.33 2.95 -16.74
CA LYS A 582 -13.34 3.73 -17.98
C LYS A 582 -12.31 3.18 -18.97
N GLU A 583 -12.69 3.15 -20.23
CA GLU A 583 -11.80 2.89 -21.37
C GLU A 583 -11.50 4.19 -22.12
N PHE A 584 -10.26 4.35 -22.62
CA PHE A 584 -9.82 5.52 -23.38
C PHE A 584 -8.60 5.26 -24.28
#